data_2f8f89c6e1b677fe13422f5eee81e90e
#
_entry.id   2f8f89c6e1b677fe13422f5eee81e90e
#
_cell.length_a   1.000
_cell.length_b   1.000
_cell.length_c   1.000
_cell.angle_alpha   90.00
_cell.angle_beta   90.00
_cell.angle_gamma   90.00
#
_symmetry.space_group_name_H-M   'P 1'
#
loop_
_entity.id
_entity.type
_entity.pdbx_description
1 polymer ?
#
loop_
_entity_poly.entity_id
_entity_poly.type
_entity_poly.pdbx_seq_one_letter_code
_entity_poly.pdbx_strand_id
1 'polypeptide(L)'
;MARWLAFALLLVPGTAASLTPTGSVIRHSSAVSFGTQTPLREVVSNQTQVTIKDLADPIIVPARSASTSPGQSFDFLHTITNQGNSPDSFLLKAGSLQAVLPDSGSPLPMQFFSSDGITPLPGDGAGNQIAGPLAPEASFGLVLRVTPPREAPEGSALSR
;
A
#
# COMPACT_ATOMS: atom_id res chain seq x y z
N MET A 1 -16.39 58.58 -10.72
CA MET A 1 -15.18 57.73 -10.90
C MET A 1 -15.39 56.41 -10.15
N ALA A 2 -15.71 55.31 -10.85
CA ALA A 2 -15.94 54.01 -10.24
C ALA A 2 -14.61 53.23 -10.20
N ARG A 3 -14.14 52.87 -8.99
CA ARG A 3 -12.94 52.04 -8.79
C ARG A 3 -13.39 50.57 -8.79
N TRP A 4 -12.99 49.83 -9.81
CA TRP A 4 -13.16 48.39 -9.86
C TRP A 4 -12.03 47.74 -9.03
N LEU A 5 -12.37 47.05 -7.95
CA LEU A 5 -11.47 46.16 -7.22
C LEU A 5 -11.46 44.81 -7.95
N ALA A 6 -10.34 44.51 -8.60
CA ALA A 6 -10.10 43.18 -9.15
C ALA A 6 -9.70 42.23 -8.02
N PHE A 7 -10.53 41.23 -7.73
CA PHE A 7 -10.19 40.14 -6.83
C PHE A 7 -9.40 39.11 -7.64
N ALA A 8 -8.10 39.00 -7.40
CA ALA A 8 -7.28 37.93 -7.94
C ALA A 8 -7.49 36.67 -7.08
N LEU A 9 -8.20 35.66 -7.62
CA LEU A 9 -8.32 34.35 -7.02
C LEU A 9 -7.01 33.62 -7.24
N LEU A 10 -6.17 33.50 -6.20
CA LEU A 10 -4.95 32.71 -6.23
C LEU A 10 -5.33 31.24 -6.15
N LEU A 11 -5.31 30.54 -7.29
CA LEU A 11 -5.47 29.09 -7.34
C LEU A 11 -4.17 28.48 -6.80
N VAL A 12 -4.16 28.06 -5.54
CA VAL A 12 -3.08 27.25 -4.98
C VAL A 12 -3.23 25.84 -5.56
N PRO A 13 -2.24 25.31 -6.30
CA PRO A 13 -2.30 23.92 -6.74
C PRO A 13 -2.42 23.04 -5.50
N GLY A 14 -3.52 22.29 -5.42
CA GLY A 14 -3.75 21.35 -4.33
C GLY A 14 -2.61 20.33 -4.32
N THR A 15 -1.87 20.26 -3.23
CA THR A 15 -1.03 19.11 -2.90
C THR A 15 -1.90 17.88 -2.90
N ALA A 16 -1.44 16.79 -3.54
CA ALA A 16 -2.11 15.50 -3.44
C ALA A 16 -2.44 15.24 -1.96
N ALA A 17 -3.72 15.05 -1.66
CA ALA A 17 -4.15 14.84 -0.29
C ALA A 17 -3.64 13.46 0.14
N SER A 18 -2.55 13.42 0.91
CA SER A 18 -2.15 12.21 1.62
C SER A 18 -3.26 11.80 2.59
N LEU A 19 -3.42 10.52 2.85
CA LEU A 19 -4.38 10.03 3.83
C LEU A 19 -4.07 10.65 5.20
N THR A 20 -5.14 10.96 5.94
CA THR A 20 -4.96 11.45 7.31
C THR A 20 -4.27 10.39 8.15
N PRO A 21 -3.16 10.70 8.83
CA PRO A 21 -2.42 9.72 9.62
C PRO A 21 -3.27 9.06 10.70
N THR A 22 -2.97 7.80 10.99
CA THR A 22 -3.59 7.06 12.10
C THR A 22 -3.35 7.79 13.43
N GLY A 23 -4.32 7.73 14.34
CA GLY A 23 -4.28 8.41 15.63
C GLY A 23 -4.59 9.91 15.58
N SER A 24 -4.73 10.52 14.39
CA SER A 24 -5.17 11.92 14.27
C SER A 24 -6.55 12.12 14.90
N VAL A 25 -6.70 13.19 15.68
CA VAL A 25 -7.97 13.52 16.34
C VAL A 25 -8.56 14.78 15.72
N ILE A 26 -9.72 14.62 15.10
CA ILE A 26 -10.53 15.71 14.58
C ILE A 26 -11.51 16.16 15.67
N ARG A 27 -11.46 17.43 16.04
CA ARG A 27 -12.35 18.01 17.06
C ARG A 27 -13.22 19.08 16.44
N HIS A 28 -14.48 19.10 16.84
CA HIS A 28 -15.45 20.10 16.44
C HIS A 28 -16.22 20.63 17.63
N SER A 29 -16.37 21.96 17.69
CA SER A 29 -17.27 22.66 18.59
C SER A 29 -17.90 23.83 17.84
N SER A 30 -19.09 24.24 18.24
CA SER A 30 -19.80 25.39 17.69
C SER A 30 -19.97 26.45 18.76
N ALA A 31 -19.86 27.72 18.38
CA ALA A 31 -20.13 28.84 19.26
C ALA A 31 -21.26 29.70 18.69
N VAL A 32 -22.13 30.20 19.55
CA VAL A 32 -23.18 31.11 19.18
C VAL A 32 -23.06 32.36 20.08
N SER A 33 -22.96 33.52 19.45
CA SER A 33 -22.95 34.80 20.13
C SER A 33 -24.33 35.45 20.01
N PHE A 34 -24.84 35.94 21.13
CA PHE A 34 -26.17 36.60 21.18
C PHE A 34 -26.16 37.79 22.11
N GLY A 35 -27.08 38.70 21.89
CA GLY A 35 -27.29 39.92 22.69
C GLY A 35 -27.53 41.14 21.82
N THR A 36 -28.06 42.20 22.47
CA THR A 36 -28.34 43.47 21.83
C THR A 36 -27.33 44.56 22.19
N GLN A 37 -26.38 44.25 23.07
CA GLN A 37 -25.35 45.17 23.58
C GLN A 37 -23.96 44.51 23.50
N THR A 38 -22.93 45.33 23.39
CA THR A 38 -21.52 44.89 23.37
C THR A 38 -20.96 44.92 24.81
N PRO A 39 -20.26 43.86 25.29
CA PRO A 39 -19.91 42.63 24.56
C PRO A 39 -21.09 41.66 24.44
N LEU A 40 -21.15 40.94 23.31
CA LEU A 40 -22.11 39.87 23.11
C LEU A 40 -21.83 38.72 24.08
N ARG A 41 -22.87 38.01 24.47
CA ARG A 41 -22.71 36.73 25.19
C ARG A 41 -22.44 35.62 24.20
N GLU A 42 -21.50 34.76 24.56
CA GLU A 42 -21.13 33.60 23.77
C GLU A 42 -21.46 32.31 24.53
N VAL A 43 -22.06 31.35 23.82
CA VAL A 43 -22.27 29.99 24.31
C VAL A 43 -21.57 29.04 23.33
N VAL A 44 -20.69 28.21 23.88
CA VAL A 44 -19.95 27.21 23.12
C VAL A 44 -20.58 25.85 23.39
N SER A 45 -20.78 25.06 22.32
CA SER A 45 -21.25 23.68 22.46
C SER A 45 -20.19 22.80 23.13
N ASN A 46 -20.62 21.63 23.62
CA ASN A 46 -19.68 20.56 23.94
C ASN A 46 -18.85 20.16 22.70
N GLN A 47 -17.66 19.67 22.94
CA GLN A 47 -16.74 19.23 21.89
C GLN A 47 -17.08 17.81 21.47
N THR A 48 -17.17 17.58 20.18
CA THR A 48 -17.20 16.25 19.56
C THR A 48 -15.81 15.94 19.00
N GLN A 49 -15.38 14.68 19.11
CA GLN A 49 -14.12 14.26 18.54
C GLN A 49 -14.23 12.92 17.80
N VAL A 50 -13.44 12.78 16.73
CA VAL A 50 -13.28 11.56 15.94
C VAL A 50 -11.79 11.26 15.88
N THR A 51 -11.41 10.01 16.19
CA THR A 51 -10.03 9.54 16.03
C THR A 51 -9.93 8.70 14.77
N ILE A 52 -8.94 9.02 13.93
CA ILE A 52 -8.66 8.28 12.70
C ILE A 52 -8.04 6.93 13.08
N LYS A 53 -8.65 5.86 12.59
CA LYS A 53 -8.15 4.49 12.78
C LYS A 53 -7.06 4.16 11.77
N ASP A 54 -6.33 3.11 12.07
CA ASP A 54 -5.36 2.50 11.18
C ASP A 54 -6.05 1.86 9.96
N LEU A 55 -5.45 2.08 8.78
CA LEU A 55 -5.86 1.50 7.52
C LEU A 55 -4.63 0.86 6.87
N ALA A 56 -4.61 -0.47 6.78
CA ALA A 56 -3.63 -1.21 6.02
C ALA A 56 -4.16 -1.45 4.59
N ASP A 57 -3.47 -0.91 3.60
CA ASP A 57 -3.87 -1.01 2.18
C ASP A 57 -2.65 -1.22 1.28
N PRO A 58 -2.11 -2.47 1.20
CA PRO A 58 -1.03 -2.78 0.29
C PRO A 58 -1.54 -3.02 -1.13
N ILE A 59 -0.82 -2.47 -2.10
CA ILE A 59 -0.99 -2.83 -3.50
C ILE A 59 0.30 -3.45 -4.04
N ILE A 60 0.20 -4.51 -4.84
CA ILE A 60 1.32 -5.15 -5.53
C ILE A 60 1.07 -5.16 -7.03
N VAL A 61 2.03 -4.67 -7.80
CA VAL A 61 1.95 -4.57 -9.26
C VAL A 61 3.30 -4.87 -9.91
N PRO A 62 3.30 -5.24 -11.19
CA PRO A 62 2.18 -5.67 -12.02
C PRO A 62 1.85 -7.16 -11.83
N ALA A 63 0.67 -7.58 -12.26
CA ALA A 63 0.42 -9.00 -12.52
C ALA A 63 1.27 -9.44 -13.72
N ARG A 64 1.90 -10.61 -13.63
CA ARG A 64 2.84 -11.11 -14.63
C ARG A 64 2.57 -12.57 -14.96
N SER A 65 2.84 -12.94 -16.21
CA SER A 65 2.93 -14.33 -16.65
C SER A 65 4.21 -14.51 -17.46
N ALA A 66 4.79 -15.70 -17.40
CA ALA A 66 5.98 -16.02 -18.16
C ALA A 66 6.00 -17.52 -18.46
N SER A 67 6.77 -17.89 -19.47
CA SER A 67 7.11 -19.27 -19.79
C SER A 67 8.60 -19.46 -19.61
N THR A 68 9.00 -20.58 -19.02
CA THR A 68 10.40 -20.95 -18.85
C THR A 68 10.57 -22.45 -19.08
N SER A 69 11.80 -22.87 -19.32
CA SER A 69 12.13 -24.29 -19.46
C SER A 69 12.22 -24.98 -18.09
N PRO A 70 11.93 -26.29 -18.02
CA PRO A 70 12.12 -27.06 -16.78
C PRO A 70 13.52 -26.88 -16.20
N GLY A 71 13.62 -26.68 -14.90
CA GLY A 71 14.87 -26.46 -14.18
C GLY A 71 15.51 -25.07 -14.36
N GLN A 72 14.91 -24.17 -15.12
CA GLN A 72 15.40 -22.80 -15.29
C GLN A 72 14.61 -21.85 -14.39
N SER A 73 15.32 -21.11 -13.54
CA SER A 73 14.70 -20.08 -12.71
C SER A 73 14.22 -18.90 -13.56
N PHE A 74 13.12 -18.31 -13.15
CA PHE A 74 12.57 -17.10 -13.74
C PHE A 74 12.23 -16.06 -12.66
N ASP A 75 12.55 -14.82 -12.94
CA ASP A 75 12.37 -13.69 -12.02
C ASP A 75 11.20 -12.80 -12.46
N PHE A 76 10.23 -12.62 -11.57
CA PHE A 76 9.13 -11.68 -11.73
C PHE A 76 9.41 -10.43 -10.89
N LEU A 77 9.52 -9.28 -11.56
CA LEU A 77 9.68 -8.00 -10.87
C LEU A 77 8.32 -7.46 -10.47
N HIS A 78 8.18 -7.10 -9.21
CA HIS A 78 6.99 -6.49 -8.64
C HIS A 78 7.36 -5.24 -7.85
N THR A 79 6.38 -4.39 -7.65
CA THR A 79 6.46 -3.25 -6.72
C THR A 79 5.30 -3.37 -5.74
N ILE A 80 5.61 -3.34 -4.45
CA ILE A 80 4.61 -3.21 -3.38
C ILE A 80 4.59 -1.76 -2.92
N THR A 81 3.40 -1.20 -2.76
CA THR A 81 3.19 0.17 -2.28
C THR A 81 2.24 0.13 -1.09
N ASN A 82 2.58 0.83 -0.03
CA ASN A 82 1.69 1.04 1.11
C ASN A 82 0.75 2.21 0.81
N GLN A 83 -0.52 1.94 0.50
CA GLN A 83 -1.57 2.94 0.33
C GLN A 83 -2.33 3.23 1.63
N GLY A 84 -1.93 2.62 2.73
CA GLY A 84 -2.47 2.85 4.05
C GLY A 84 -2.06 4.19 4.66
N ASN A 85 -2.54 4.47 5.86
CA ASN A 85 -2.32 5.74 6.57
C ASN A 85 -1.32 5.64 7.74
N SER A 86 -0.62 4.51 7.85
CA SER A 86 0.45 4.27 8.84
C SER A 86 1.59 3.47 8.23
N PRO A 87 2.82 3.53 8.80
CA PRO A 87 3.89 2.61 8.43
C PRO A 87 3.49 1.16 8.74
N ASP A 88 3.68 0.26 7.76
CA ASP A 88 3.31 -1.15 7.91
C ASP A 88 4.33 -2.08 7.25
N SER A 89 4.31 -3.36 7.67
CA SER A 89 5.12 -4.44 7.11
C SER A 89 4.21 -5.52 6.55
N PHE A 90 4.47 -5.94 5.33
CA PHE A 90 3.58 -6.82 4.58
C PHE A 90 4.13 -8.23 4.49
N LEU A 91 3.28 -9.19 4.83
CA LEU A 91 3.62 -10.61 4.75
C LEU A 91 3.40 -11.12 3.33
N LEU A 92 4.49 -11.53 2.69
CA LEU A 92 4.48 -12.09 1.34
C LEU A 92 4.36 -13.61 1.41
N LYS A 93 3.27 -14.14 0.85
CA LYS A 93 3.02 -15.58 0.78
C LYS A 93 3.23 -16.07 -0.65
N ALA A 94 4.16 -16.98 -0.83
CA ALA A 94 4.44 -17.60 -2.13
C ALA A 94 3.34 -18.58 -2.58
N GLY A 95 2.48 -19.04 -1.68
CA GLY A 95 1.48 -20.08 -1.93
C GLY A 95 0.25 -19.66 -2.77
N SER A 96 0.15 -18.41 -3.24
CA SER A 96 -0.98 -17.99 -4.10
C SER A 96 -0.71 -18.17 -5.60
N LEU A 97 0.48 -18.58 -5.99
CA LEU A 97 0.78 -19.03 -7.35
C LEU A 97 0.31 -20.48 -7.50
N GLN A 98 -0.84 -20.67 -8.12
CA GLN A 98 -1.20 -22.00 -8.61
C GLN A 98 -0.30 -22.32 -9.79
N ALA A 99 0.78 -23.05 -9.50
CA ALA A 99 1.47 -23.78 -10.54
C ALA A 99 0.56 -24.94 -10.95
N VAL A 100 -0.06 -24.84 -12.09
CA VAL A 100 -0.74 -25.98 -12.70
C VAL A 100 0.36 -26.85 -13.32
N LEU A 101 1.05 -27.61 -12.47
CA LEU A 101 1.79 -28.78 -12.93
C LEU A 101 0.78 -29.92 -12.93
N PRO A 102 0.47 -30.51 -14.09
CA PRO A 102 -0.64 -31.48 -14.21
C PRO A 102 -0.53 -32.71 -13.32
N ASP A 103 0.63 -33.04 -12.76
CA ASP A 103 0.85 -34.30 -12.05
C ASP A 103 1.70 -34.26 -10.78
N SER A 104 2.23 -33.13 -10.36
CA SER A 104 3.04 -33.07 -9.14
C SER A 104 2.37 -32.22 -8.09
N GLY A 105 1.66 -32.78 -7.14
CA GLY A 105 1.07 -32.05 -6.01
C GLY A 105 2.09 -31.31 -5.09
N SER A 106 3.30 -31.06 -5.59
CA SER A 106 4.35 -30.33 -4.87
C SER A 106 4.32 -28.86 -5.22
N PRO A 107 4.34 -27.97 -4.21
CA PRO A 107 4.45 -26.53 -4.44
C PRO A 107 5.77 -26.20 -5.14
N LEU A 108 5.74 -25.27 -6.09
CA LEU A 108 6.95 -24.78 -6.73
C LEU A 108 7.84 -24.05 -5.71
N PRO A 109 9.15 -24.28 -5.73
CA PRO A 109 10.08 -23.46 -4.98
C PRO A 109 10.00 -22.00 -5.41
N MET A 110 9.61 -21.15 -4.50
CA MET A 110 9.46 -19.70 -4.72
C MET A 110 10.15 -18.94 -3.60
N GLN A 111 10.82 -17.85 -3.95
CA GLN A 111 11.50 -17.02 -2.99
C GLN A 111 11.43 -15.54 -3.42
N PHE A 112 11.20 -14.67 -2.45
CA PHE A 112 11.24 -13.23 -2.67
C PHE A 112 12.62 -12.67 -2.34
N PHE A 113 13.07 -11.77 -3.19
CA PHE A 113 14.32 -11.03 -3.05
C PHE A 113 14.04 -9.53 -3.08
N SER A 114 14.96 -8.73 -2.58
CA SER A 114 14.94 -7.29 -2.83
C SER A 114 15.10 -7.00 -4.33
N SER A 115 14.95 -5.75 -4.73
CA SER A 115 14.99 -5.32 -6.14
C SER A 115 16.30 -5.66 -6.85
N ASP A 116 17.37 -5.98 -6.11
CA ASP A 116 18.65 -6.43 -6.66
C ASP A 116 18.60 -7.89 -7.19
N GLY A 117 17.56 -8.65 -6.87
CA GLY A 117 17.41 -10.05 -7.22
C GLY A 117 18.42 -11.00 -6.52
N ILE A 118 19.18 -10.53 -5.54
CA ILE A 118 20.27 -11.25 -4.88
C ILE A 118 19.99 -11.42 -3.40
N THR A 119 19.55 -10.38 -2.73
CA THR A 119 19.31 -10.37 -1.28
C THR A 119 17.93 -10.92 -0.95
N PRO A 120 17.81 -12.11 -0.33
CA PRO A 120 16.52 -12.65 0.08
C PRO A 120 15.84 -11.73 1.09
N LEU A 121 14.51 -11.57 0.99
CA LEU A 121 13.76 -10.86 2.00
C LEU A 121 13.75 -11.63 3.33
N PRO A 122 13.69 -10.94 4.48
CA PRO A 122 13.64 -11.58 5.79
C PRO A 122 12.39 -12.47 5.90
N GLY A 123 12.57 -13.65 6.51
CA GLY A 123 11.49 -14.59 6.76
C GLY A 123 10.84 -14.38 8.13
N ASP A 124 9.59 -14.82 8.27
CA ASP A 124 8.85 -14.84 9.53
C ASP A 124 9.08 -16.13 10.35
N GLY A 125 9.89 -17.05 9.85
CA GLY A 125 10.12 -18.38 10.42
C GLY A 125 9.03 -19.41 10.12
N ALA A 126 7.91 -19.01 9.53
CA ALA A 126 6.81 -19.88 9.11
C ALA A 126 6.78 -20.14 7.59
N GLY A 127 7.83 -19.72 6.89
CA GLY A 127 7.98 -19.89 5.43
C GLY A 127 7.45 -18.72 4.59
N ASN A 128 6.98 -17.66 5.22
CA ASN A 128 6.63 -16.42 4.51
C ASN A 128 7.80 -15.43 4.60
N GLN A 129 7.80 -14.43 3.75
CA GLN A 129 8.80 -13.36 3.74
C GLN A 129 8.15 -12.01 4.00
N ILE A 130 8.91 -11.06 4.51
CA ILE A 130 8.40 -9.76 4.99
C ILE A 130 8.98 -8.66 4.11
N ALA A 131 8.10 -7.78 3.61
CA ALA A 131 8.47 -6.52 2.97
C ALA A 131 8.11 -5.35 3.88
N GLY A 132 9.06 -4.48 4.17
CA GLY A 132 8.83 -3.30 5.02
C GLY A 132 9.77 -3.23 6.22
N PRO A 133 9.52 -2.29 7.16
CA PRO A 133 8.36 -1.39 7.18
C PRO A 133 8.36 -0.35 6.06
N LEU A 134 7.20 -0.11 5.45
CA LEU A 134 6.99 0.93 4.44
C LEU A 134 6.13 2.04 5.02
N ALA A 135 6.61 3.28 4.91
CA ALA A 135 5.80 4.45 5.25
C ALA A 135 4.57 4.57 4.33
N PRO A 136 3.53 5.33 4.71
CA PRO A 136 2.44 5.67 3.79
C PRO A 136 2.96 6.20 2.45
N GLU A 137 2.36 5.75 1.35
CA GLU A 137 2.72 6.08 -0.04
C GLU A 137 4.12 5.60 -0.49
N ALA A 138 4.90 4.98 0.41
CA ALA A 138 6.20 4.42 0.04
C ALA A 138 6.04 3.13 -0.77
N SER A 139 6.95 2.95 -1.72
CA SER A 139 7.02 1.77 -2.57
C SER A 139 8.33 1.02 -2.38
N PHE A 140 8.27 -0.29 -2.53
CA PHE A 140 9.42 -1.17 -2.46
C PHE A 140 9.41 -2.15 -3.63
N GLY A 141 10.51 -2.17 -4.41
CA GLY A 141 10.72 -3.12 -5.49
C GLY A 141 11.13 -4.49 -4.94
N LEU A 142 10.55 -5.56 -5.48
CA LEU A 142 10.88 -6.92 -5.11
C LEU A 142 10.92 -7.83 -6.33
N VAL A 143 11.68 -8.92 -6.22
CA VAL A 143 11.79 -9.97 -7.22
C VAL A 143 11.24 -11.27 -6.64
N LEU A 144 10.25 -11.85 -7.30
CA LEU A 144 9.80 -13.20 -7.02
C LEU A 144 10.52 -14.16 -7.96
N ARG A 145 11.42 -14.99 -7.44
CA ARG A 145 12.08 -16.06 -8.19
C ARG A 145 11.30 -17.34 -8.06
N VAL A 146 11.01 -17.94 -9.20
CA VAL A 146 10.34 -19.23 -9.33
C VAL A 146 11.29 -20.20 -10.04
N THR A 147 11.47 -21.40 -9.49
CA THR A 147 12.32 -22.43 -10.09
C THR A 147 11.50 -23.69 -10.33
N PRO A 148 11.01 -23.92 -11.57
CA PRO A 148 10.32 -25.15 -11.92
C PRO A 148 11.25 -26.37 -11.73
N PRO A 149 10.72 -27.51 -11.27
CA PRO A 149 11.51 -28.74 -11.22
C PRO A 149 11.94 -29.16 -12.63
N ARG A 150 13.05 -29.92 -12.71
CA ARG A 150 13.59 -30.34 -14.01
C ARG A 150 12.68 -31.33 -14.74
N GLU A 151 11.85 -32.02 -13.99
CA GLU A 151 10.86 -33.00 -14.49
C GLU A 151 9.51 -32.38 -14.84
N ALA A 152 9.39 -31.03 -14.79
CA ALA A 152 8.14 -30.38 -15.14
C ALA A 152 7.77 -30.66 -16.62
N PRO A 153 6.53 -31.08 -16.92
CA PRO A 153 6.10 -31.31 -18.29
C PRO A 153 6.20 -30.04 -19.14
N GLU A 154 6.52 -30.18 -20.42
CA GLU A 154 6.46 -29.05 -21.37
C GLU A 154 5.04 -28.49 -21.43
N GLY A 155 4.93 -27.17 -21.53
CA GLY A 155 3.64 -26.47 -21.58
C GLY A 155 3.01 -26.19 -20.23
N SER A 156 3.71 -26.50 -19.10
CA SER A 156 3.26 -26.04 -17.78
C SER A 156 3.24 -24.52 -17.73
N ALA A 157 2.10 -23.91 -17.38
CA ALA A 157 1.94 -22.48 -17.29
C ALA A 157 1.86 -22.03 -15.83
N LEU A 158 2.53 -20.92 -15.52
CA LEU A 158 2.39 -20.19 -14.28
C LEU A 158 1.49 -18.98 -14.55
N SER A 159 0.31 -18.95 -13.96
CA SER A 159 -0.56 -17.78 -14.01
C SER A 159 -0.96 -17.34 -12.59
N ARG A 160 -1.14 -16.04 -12.43
CA ARG A 160 -1.70 -15.43 -11.25
C ARG A 160 -3.01 -14.76 -11.60
#